data_772a9094330956ebb892377ff5637e42
#
_entry.id   772a9094330956ebb892377ff5637e42
#
_cell.length_a   1.000
_cell.length_b   1.000
_cell.length_c   1.000
_cell.angle_alpha   90.00
_cell.angle_beta   90.00
_cell.angle_gamma   90.00
#
_symmetry.space_group_name_H-M   'P 1'
#
loop_
_entity.id
_entity.type
_entity.pdbx_description
1 polymer ?
#
loop_
_entity_poly.entity_id
_entity_poly.type
_entity_poly.pdbx_seq_one_letter_code
_entity_poly.pdbx_strand_id
1 'polypeptide(L)'
;LVVLLITPVSMIVASFIAKKTFTMFRLQSETRAEQTALIDEMVGNQKIVQAFSHEDEALEQFDEINDRLQSCSLRATFFSSLTNPCTRFVNSLVYAGVALTGALSVISGGMSVGGLSCFLSYANQYTKPFNEISGVITELQNALACAARIFGLIEEDVEIPDDADAVIVDQVEGKVTLKDVDFSYLPEQKLIEHLNLDVKPGQTIAIVGPTGCGKTTLINLLMRFYDVNAGAVCVEDQDIRHVTRDSLRLNYGMVLQDTWLKAGTIRENICMGKPDATEEEMIAAAKACHAHGFIKRLSDGYDTVIGEDGGSLSQGQK
;
A
#
# COMPACT_ATOMS: atom_id res chain seq x y z
N LEU A 1 -14.11 33.86 36.94
CA LEU A 1 -13.37 32.89 37.76
C LEU A 1 -14.00 31.51 37.61
N VAL A 2 -15.36 31.33 37.78
CA VAL A 2 -16.07 30.04 37.61
C VAL A 2 -15.81 29.42 36.21
N VAL A 3 -15.98 30.20 35.15
CA VAL A 3 -15.74 29.74 33.78
C VAL A 3 -14.29 29.24 33.58
N LEU A 4 -13.31 30.03 34.06
CA LEU A 4 -11.89 29.68 33.93
C LEU A 4 -11.50 28.44 34.72
N LEU A 5 -12.16 28.16 35.84
CA LEU A 5 -11.90 26.96 36.66
C LEU A 5 -12.51 25.67 36.08
N ILE A 6 -13.68 25.76 35.47
CA ILE A 6 -14.43 24.56 35.02
C ILE A 6 -14.09 24.22 33.57
N THR A 7 -13.70 25.19 32.73
CA THR A 7 -13.32 24.90 31.31
C THR A 7 -12.18 23.86 31.16
N PRO A 8 -11.11 23.88 31.97
CA PRO A 8 -10.11 22.81 31.90
C PRO A 8 -10.65 21.41 32.15
N VAL A 9 -11.70 21.30 32.97
CA VAL A 9 -12.35 19.99 33.25
C VAL A 9 -12.97 19.41 31.99
N SER A 10 -13.59 20.23 31.13
CA SER A 10 -14.15 19.76 29.86
C SER A 10 -13.05 19.23 28.93
N MET A 11 -11.88 19.87 28.88
CA MET A 11 -10.74 19.40 28.09
C MET A 11 -10.15 18.10 28.63
N ILE A 12 -10.07 17.93 29.94
CA ILE A 12 -9.61 16.67 30.57
C ILE A 12 -10.55 15.54 30.25
N VAL A 13 -11.86 15.75 30.37
CA VAL A 13 -12.88 14.74 30.06
C VAL A 13 -12.84 14.39 28.57
N ALA A 14 -12.78 15.39 27.69
CA ALA A 14 -12.68 15.17 26.25
C ALA A 14 -11.39 14.41 25.87
N SER A 15 -10.26 14.77 26.44
CA SER A 15 -8.97 14.11 26.20
C SER A 15 -8.98 12.66 26.69
N PHE A 16 -9.58 12.37 27.83
CA PHE A 16 -9.71 11.01 28.35
C PHE A 16 -10.58 10.13 27.42
N ILE A 17 -11.72 10.67 26.98
CA ILE A 17 -12.62 9.96 26.05
C ILE A 17 -11.92 9.77 24.71
N ALA A 18 -11.25 10.80 24.16
CA ALA A 18 -10.54 10.72 22.89
C ALA A 18 -9.44 9.64 22.92
N LYS A 19 -8.66 9.58 24.00
CA LYS A 19 -7.62 8.56 24.18
C LYS A 19 -8.19 7.13 24.21
N LYS A 20 -9.33 6.94 24.88
CA LYS A 20 -10.01 5.65 24.96
C LYS A 20 -10.60 5.28 23.59
N THR A 21 -11.21 6.24 22.91
CA THR A 21 -11.80 6.10 21.58
C THR A 21 -10.75 5.74 20.54
N PHE A 22 -9.60 6.40 20.56
CA PHE A 22 -8.47 6.11 19.66
C PHE A 22 -8.02 4.63 19.74
N THR A 23 -7.84 4.12 20.97
CA THR A 23 -7.46 2.72 21.17
C THR A 23 -8.51 1.74 20.62
N MET A 24 -9.81 2.08 20.77
CA MET A 24 -10.89 1.24 20.26
C MET A 24 -10.99 1.27 18.74
N PHE A 25 -10.83 2.43 18.10
CA PHE A 25 -10.80 2.55 16.64
C PHE A 25 -9.60 1.86 16.03
N ARG A 26 -8.45 1.93 16.68
CA ARG A 26 -7.26 1.20 16.24
C ARG A 26 -7.53 -0.31 16.23
N LEU A 27 -8.06 -0.86 17.31
CA LEU A 27 -8.40 -2.28 17.40
C LEU A 27 -9.45 -2.68 16.35
N GLN A 28 -10.46 -1.84 16.12
CA GLN A 28 -11.45 -2.05 15.06
C GLN A 28 -10.80 -2.09 13.67
N SER A 29 -9.86 -1.19 13.40
CA SER A 29 -9.15 -1.13 12.12
C SER A 29 -8.28 -2.37 11.89
N GLU A 30 -7.56 -2.82 12.93
CA GLU A 30 -6.74 -4.03 12.88
C GLU A 30 -7.62 -5.29 12.63
N THR A 31 -8.73 -5.43 13.35
CA THR A 31 -9.66 -6.57 13.18
C THR A 31 -10.35 -6.54 11.81
N ARG A 32 -10.67 -5.34 11.29
CA ARG A 32 -11.23 -5.20 9.94
C ARG A 32 -10.23 -5.60 8.87
N ALA A 33 -8.96 -5.27 9.04
CA ALA A 33 -7.91 -5.69 8.11
C ALA A 33 -7.76 -7.22 8.10
N GLU A 34 -7.81 -7.86 9.27
CA GLU A 34 -7.81 -9.32 9.41
C GLU A 34 -9.01 -9.96 8.68
N GLN A 35 -10.22 -9.40 8.86
CA GLN A 35 -11.41 -9.88 8.15
C GLN A 35 -11.27 -9.73 6.63
N THR A 36 -10.78 -8.59 6.16
CA THR A 36 -10.58 -8.36 4.72
C THR A 36 -9.56 -9.33 4.14
N ALA A 37 -8.45 -9.56 4.84
CA ALA A 37 -7.44 -10.52 4.41
C ALA A 37 -8.01 -11.95 4.28
N LEU A 38 -8.83 -12.39 5.25
CA LEU A 38 -9.50 -13.69 5.17
C LEU A 38 -10.46 -13.76 3.98
N ILE A 39 -11.25 -12.71 3.74
CA ILE A 39 -12.17 -12.65 2.59
C ILE A 39 -11.39 -12.75 1.28
N ASP A 40 -10.33 -11.96 1.10
CA ASP A 40 -9.51 -11.96 -0.10
C ASP A 40 -8.87 -13.34 -0.33
N GLU A 41 -8.38 -13.99 0.73
CA GLU A 41 -7.82 -15.33 0.66
C GLU A 41 -8.86 -16.39 0.27
N MET A 42 -10.00 -16.42 0.95
CA MET A 42 -11.02 -17.45 0.72
C MET A 42 -11.76 -17.25 -0.61
N VAL A 43 -12.08 -15.99 -0.97
CA VAL A 43 -12.74 -15.70 -2.26
C VAL A 43 -11.76 -15.85 -3.42
N GLY A 44 -10.53 -15.38 -3.29
CA GLY A 44 -9.49 -15.53 -4.30
C GLY A 44 -9.17 -17.00 -4.60
N ASN A 45 -9.25 -17.87 -3.59
CA ASN A 45 -8.99 -19.30 -3.70
C ASN A 45 -10.27 -20.16 -3.62
N GLN A 46 -11.44 -19.61 -3.96
CA GLN A 46 -12.74 -20.30 -3.83
C GLN A 46 -12.77 -21.71 -4.43
N LYS A 47 -12.13 -21.92 -5.58
CA LYS A 47 -12.05 -23.24 -6.21
C LYS A 47 -11.31 -24.27 -5.36
N ILE A 48 -10.28 -23.82 -4.62
CA ILE A 48 -9.50 -24.68 -3.72
C ILE A 48 -10.33 -24.99 -2.47
N VAL A 49 -10.95 -23.98 -1.88
CA VAL A 49 -11.84 -24.13 -0.71
C VAL A 49 -12.92 -25.17 -1.01
N GLN A 50 -13.59 -25.06 -2.16
CA GLN A 50 -14.61 -26.02 -2.61
C GLN A 50 -14.05 -27.41 -2.91
N ALA A 51 -12.87 -27.49 -3.54
CA ALA A 51 -12.27 -28.78 -3.89
C ALA A 51 -11.90 -29.60 -2.64
N PHE A 52 -11.61 -28.96 -1.52
CA PHE A 52 -11.32 -29.59 -0.25
C PHE A 52 -12.48 -29.59 0.75
N SER A 53 -13.65 -29.06 0.37
CA SER A 53 -14.85 -28.93 1.23
C SER A 53 -14.58 -28.21 2.54
N HIS A 54 -13.81 -27.10 2.48
CA HIS A 54 -13.44 -26.28 3.63
C HIS A 54 -14.35 -25.03 3.81
N GLU A 55 -15.54 -25.02 3.21
CA GLU A 55 -16.45 -23.87 3.29
C GLU A 55 -16.94 -23.61 4.71
N ASP A 56 -17.30 -24.68 5.44
CA ASP A 56 -17.80 -24.55 6.83
C ASP A 56 -16.72 -24.02 7.77
N GLU A 57 -15.47 -24.48 7.61
CA GLU A 57 -14.34 -24.02 8.42
C GLU A 57 -13.99 -22.56 8.12
N ALA A 58 -14.02 -22.16 6.84
CA ALA A 58 -13.83 -20.78 6.44
C ALA A 58 -14.91 -19.85 6.98
N LEU A 59 -16.16 -20.34 7.02
CA LEU A 59 -17.28 -19.59 7.60
C LEU A 59 -17.13 -19.44 9.12
N GLU A 60 -16.72 -20.48 9.83
CA GLU A 60 -16.48 -20.45 11.27
C GLU A 60 -15.38 -19.43 11.62
N GLN A 61 -14.27 -19.42 10.88
CA GLN A 61 -13.20 -18.43 11.03
C GLN A 61 -13.70 -17.00 10.75
N PHE A 62 -14.50 -16.82 9.71
CA PHE A 62 -15.11 -15.54 9.40
C PHE A 62 -16.01 -15.06 10.53
N ASP A 63 -16.89 -15.92 11.07
CA ASP A 63 -17.80 -15.59 12.14
C ASP A 63 -17.06 -15.19 13.43
N GLU A 64 -15.95 -15.89 13.77
CA GLU A 64 -15.13 -15.55 14.93
C GLU A 64 -14.52 -14.14 14.78
N ILE A 65 -13.96 -13.81 13.62
CA ILE A 65 -13.39 -12.48 13.35
C ILE A 65 -14.50 -11.43 13.34
N ASN A 66 -15.65 -11.74 12.74
CA ASN A 66 -16.80 -10.83 12.64
C ASN A 66 -17.38 -10.51 14.01
N ASP A 67 -17.50 -11.46 14.92
CA ASP A 67 -17.95 -11.24 16.29
C ASP A 67 -16.98 -10.35 17.08
N ARG A 68 -15.67 -10.55 16.90
CA ARG A 68 -14.64 -9.65 17.45
C ARG A 68 -14.77 -8.25 16.87
N LEU A 69 -14.95 -8.13 15.55
CA LEU A 69 -15.14 -6.85 14.87
C LEU A 69 -16.42 -6.13 15.33
N GLN A 70 -17.53 -6.85 15.47
CA GLN A 70 -18.78 -6.32 16.01
C GLN A 70 -18.58 -5.74 17.42
N SER A 71 -17.93 -6.50 18.30
CA SER A 71 -17.68 -6.07 19.68
C SER A 71 -16.78 -4.83 19.74
N CYS A 72 -15.72 -4.79 18.94
CA CYS A 72 -14.82 -3.64 18.85
C CYS A 72 -15.51 -2.42 18.26
N SER A 73 -16.31 -2.60 17.19
CA SER A 73 -17.05 -1.53 16.52
C SER A 73 -18.10 -0.92 17.43
N LEU A 74 -18.84 -1.77 18.18
CA LEU A 74 -19.85 -1.29 19.15
C LEU A 74 -19.20 -0.42 20.23
N ARG A 75 -18.08 -0.87 20.79
CA ARG A 75 -17.33 -0.11 21.81
C ARG A 75 -16.74 1.18 21.24
N ALA A 76 -16.16 1.15 20.05
CA ALA A 76 -15.60 2.33 19.40
C ALA A 76 -16.70 3.39 19.15
N THR A 77 -17.83 2.97 18.59
CA THR A 77 -18.97 3.85 18.33
C THR A 77 -19.57 4.40 19.62
N PHE A 78 -19.71 3.56 20.66
CA PHE A 78 -20.23 3.99 21.96
C PHE A 78 -19.34 5.08 22.58
N PHE A 79 -18.03 4.85 22.70
CA PHE A 79 -17.12 5.84 23.28
C PHE A 79 -17.04 7.12 22.44
N SER A 80 -17.03 7.00 21.11
CA SER A 80 -17.05 8.15 20.22
C SER A 80 -18.34 8.99 20.42
N SER A 81 -19.48 8.33 20.49
CA SER A 81 -20.77 8.99 20.68
C SER A 81 -20.90 9.67 22.06
N LEU A 82 -20.16 9.23 23.07
CA LEU A 82 -20.19 9.80 24.42
C LEU A 82 -19.53 11.18 24.50
N THR A 83 -18.64 11.52 23.55
CA THR A 83 -17.89 12.78 23.56
C THR A 83 -18.82 14.00 23.59
N ASN A 84 -19.78 14.05 22.68
CA ASN A 84 -20.72 15.20 22.60
C ASN A 84 -21.66 15.34 23.82
N PRO A 85 -22.33 14.29 24.32
CA PRO A 85 -23.14 14.39 25.54
C PRO A 85 -22.33 14.80 26.76
N CYS A 86 -21.12 14.23 26.95
CA CYS A 86 -20.27 14.57 28.11
C CYS A 86 -19.80 16.02 28.07
N THR A 87 -19.35 16.52 26.91
CA THR A 87 -18.95 17.93 26.80
C THR A 87 -20.13 18.88 26.98
N ARG A 88 -21.30 18.54 26.45
CA ARG A 88 -22.53 19.34 26.68
C ARG A 88 -22.93 19.33 28.14
N PHE A 89 -22.82 18.21 28.83
CA PHE A 89 -23.14 18.13 30.27
C PHE A 89 -22.20 19.02 31.09
N VAL A 90 -20.87 18.98 30.84
CA VAL A 90 -19.92 19.85 31.51
C VAL A 90 -20.22 21.33 31.22
N ASN A 91 -20.53 21.68 29.98
CA ASN A 91 -20.88 23.03 29.60
C ASN A 91 -22.19 23.52 30.31
N SER A 92 -23.16 22.62 30.47
CA SER A 92 -24.39 22.94 31.23
C SER A 92 -24.11 23.19 32.71
N LEU A 93 -23.12 22.45 33.31
CA LEU A 93 -22.68 22.71 34.68
C LEU A 93 -21.97 24.07 34.80
N VAL A 94 -21.13 24.43 33.82
CA VAL A 94 -20.49 25.76 33.75
C VAL A 94 -21.59 26.85 33.71
N TYR A 95 -22.55 26.68 32.80
CA TYR A 95 -23.63 27.64 32.63
C TYR A 95 -24.49 27.79 33.92
N ALA A 96 -24.84 26.69 34.56
CA ALA A 96 -25.56 26.69 35.84
C ALA A 96 -24.77 27.37 36.97
N GLY A 97 -23.47 27.10 37.05
CA GLY A 97 -22.57 27.76 38.03
C GLY A 97 -22.46 29.28 37.82
N VAL A 98 -22.34 29.70 36.55
CA VAL A 98 -22.36 31.13 36.21
C VAL A 98 -23.71 31.78 36.50
N ALA A 99 -24.81 31.11 36.19
CA ALA A 99 -26.14 31.62 36.47
C ALA A 99 -26.39 31.79 37.97
N LEU A 100 -25.99 30.79 38.78
CA LEU A 100 -26.15 30.84 40.23
C LEU A 100 -25.30 31.97 40.86
N THR A 101 -24.02 32.03 40.54
CA THR A 101 -23.12 33.07 41.08
C THR A 101 -23.47 34.47 40.60
N GLY A 102 -23.93 34.59 39.35
CA GLY A 102 -24.41 35.85 38.79
C GLY A 102 -25.73 36.31 39.43
N ALA A 103 -26.67 35.38 39.66
CA ALA A 103 -27.93 35.67 40.36
C ALA A 103 -27.68 36.20 41.80
N LEU A 104 -26.78 35.53 42.52
CA LEU A 104 -26.38 36.00 43.85
C LEU A 104 -25.76 37.40 43.80
N SER A 105 -24.96 37.71 42.78
CA SER A 105 -24.37 39.03 42.57
C SER A 105 -25.42 40.10 42.22
N VAL A 106 -26.48 39.74 41.49
CA VAL A 106 -27.63 40.66 41.24
C VAL A 106 -28.36 40.97 42.52
N ILE A 107 -28.65 39.94 43.35
CA ILE A 107 -29.33 40.11 44.62
C ILE A 107 -28.53 41.02 45.58
N SER A 108 -27.21 40.88 45.58
CA SER A 108 -26.32 41.72 46.39
C SER A 108 -26.08 43.12 45.81
N GLY A 109 -26.69 43.46 44.70
CA GLY A 109 -26.55 44.76 44.02
C GLY A 109 -25.24 44.96 43.25
N GLY A 110 -24.44 43.91 43.10
CA GLY A 110 -23.16 43.97 42.38
C GLY A 110 -23.26 43.91 40.86
N MET A 111 -24.45 43.54 40.32
CA MET A 111 -24.68 43.40 38.87
C MET A 111 -26.12 43.68 38.52
N SER A 112 -26.39 44.22 37.32
CA SER A 112 -27.76 44.33 36.80
C SER A 112 -28.23 43.03 36.16
N VAL A 113 -29.57 42.83 36.05
CA VAL A 113 -30.17 41.67 35.37
C VAL A 113 -29.74 41.60 33.90
N GLY A 114 -29.66 42.74 33.20
CA GLY A 114 -29.14 42.85 31.85
C GLY A 114 -27.65 42.44 31.73
N GLY A 115 -26.84 42.84 32.72
CA GLY A 115 -25.46 42.42 32.82
C GLY A 115 -25.31 40.90 32.98
N LEU A 116 -26.13 40.28 33.79
CA LEU A 116 -26.17 38.80 33.95
C LEU A 116 -26.52 38.11 32.63
N SER A 117 -27.53 38.62 31.90
CA SER A 117 -27.91 38.04 30.60
C SER A 117 -26.77 38.13 29.57
N CYS A 118 -26.10 39.25 29.47
CA CYS A 118 -24.91 39.39 28.62
C CYS A 118 -23.80 38.42 29.03
N PHE A 119 -23.55 38.30 30.33
CA PHE A 119 -22.46 37.45 30.84
C PHE A 119 -22.75 35.93 30.56
N LEU A 120 -23.99 35.50 30.68
CA LEU A 120 -24.44 34.15 30.30
C LEU A 120 -24.23 33.87 28.79
N SER A 121 -24.53 34.88 27.95
CA SER A 121 -24.30 34.78 26.52
C SER A 121 -22.78 34.63 26.20
N TYR A 122 -21.96 35.42 26.87
CA TYR A 122 -20.49 35.31 26.72
C TYR A 122 -19.93 33.98 27.24
N ALA A 123 -20.44 33.49 28.37
CA ALA A 123 -20.06 32.18 28.90
C ALA A 123 -20.38 31.05 27.92
N ASN A 124 -21.54 31.11 27.26
CA ASN A 124 -21.92 30.13 26.24
C ASN A 124 -21.04 30.24 24.98
N GLN A 125 -20.75 31.46 24.52
CA GLN A 125 -19.87 31.65 23.37
C GLN A 125 -18.41 31.21 23.67
N TYR A 126 -17.94 31.41 24.88
CA TYR A 126 -16.61 31.03 25.31
C TYR A 126 -16.36 29.50 25.27
N THR A 127 -17.40 28.70 25.54
CA THR A 127 -17.28 27.24 25.57
C THR A 127 -17.29 26.60 24.17
N LYS A 128 -17.86 27.26 23.15
CA LYS A 128 -17.94 26.72 21.77
C LYS A 128 -16.59 26.34 21.15
N PRO A 129 -15.56 27.22 21.16
CA PRO A 129 -14.26 26.90 20.57
C PRO A 129 -13.59 25.67 21.17
N PHE A 130 -13.78 25.40 22.46
CA PHE A 130 -13.20 24.24 23.13
C PHE A 130 -13.81 22.92 22.66
N ASN A 131 -15.10 22.91 22.29
CA ASN A 131 -15.76 21.75 21.70
C ASN A 131 -15.29 21.51 20.27
N GLU A 132 -15.11 22.57 19.49
CA GLU A 132 -14.62 22.51 18.12
C GLU A 132 -13.16 22.02 18.08
N ILE A 133 -12.30 22.55 18.95
CA ILE A 133 -10.89 22.12 19.08
C ILE A 133 -10.79 20.64 19.36
N SER A 134 -11.65 20.07 20.21
CA SER A 134 -11.62 18.63 20.51
C SER A 134 -11.90 17.76 19.28
N GLY A 135 -12.80 18.18 18.39
CA GLY A 135 -13.07 17.53 17.11
C GLY A 135 -11.87 17.63 16.16
N VAL A 136 -11.35 18.85 16.00
CA VAL A 136 -10.19 19.13 15.12
C VAL A 136 -8.93 18.36 15.53
N ILE A 137 -8.69 18.20 16.84
CA ILE A 137 -7.53 17.42 17.33
C ILE A 137 -7.62 15.96 16.86
N THR A 138 -8.81 15.36 16.89
CA THR A 138 -8.99 13.97 16.42
C THR A 138 -8.75 13.86 14.91
N GLU A 139 -9.28 14.79 14.12
CA GLU A 139 -9.04 14.84 12.68
C GLU A 139 -7.56 15.07 12.34
N LEU A 140 -6.91 15.96 13.09
CA LEU A 140 -5.46 16.22 12.94
C LEU A 140 -4.62 14.97 13.24
N GLN A 141 -4.95 14.21 14.29
CA GLN A 141 -4.26 12.97 14.61
C GLN A 141 -4.42 11.93 13.50
N ASN A 142 -5.62 11.79 12.94
CA ASN A 142 -5.85 10.90 11.81
C ASN A 142 -5.07 11.34 10.57
N ALA A 143 -5.09 12.64 10.27
CA ALA A 143 -4.33 13.21 9.16
C ALA A 143 -2.81 12.99 9.31
N LEU A 144 -2.27 13.19 10.52
CA LEU A 144 -0.86 12.93 10.82
C LEU A 144 -0.49 11.45 10.68
N ALA A 145 -1.37 10.54 11.11
CA ALA A 145 -1.15 9.10 10.95
C ALA A 145 -1.14 8.69 9.47
N CYS A 146 -2.06 9.24 8.66
CA CYS A 146 -2.05 9.03 7.22
C CYS A 146 -0.81 9.63 6.56
N ALA A 147 -0.42 10.86 6.94
CA ALA A 147 0.77 11.53 6.44
C ALA A 147 2.04 10.73 6.74
N ALA A 148 2.18 10.20 7.96
CA ALA A 148 3.33 9.37 8.34
C ALA A 148 3.47 8.12 7.45
N ARG A 149 2.36 7.49 7.05
CA ARG A 149 2.37 6.34 6.13
C ARG A 149 2.79 6.74 4.71
N ILE A 150 2.32 7.90 4.25
CA ILE A 150 2.69 8.43 2.92
C ILE A 150 4.16 8.84 2.90
N PHE A 151 4.62 9.54 3.92
CA PHE A 151 6.03 9.92 4.04
C PHE A 151 6.94 8.70 4.18
N GLY A 152 6.52 7.66 4.92
CA GLY A 152 7.26 6.41 4.99
C GLY A 152 7.50 5.77 3.61
N LEU A 153 6.53 5.89 2.69
CA LEU A 153 6.72 5.44 1.31
C LEU A 153 7.60 6.40 0.49
N ILE A 154 7.42 7.71 0.67
CA ILE A 154 8.20 8.74 -0.08
C ILE A 154 9.68 8.74 0.34
N GLU A 155 9.94 8.48 1.62
CA GLU A 155 11.27 8.45 2.23
C GLU A 155 11.94 7.08 2.14
N GLU A 156 11.29 6.08 1.51
CA GLU A 156 11.91 4.78 1.25
C GLU A 156 13.19 4.97 0.41
N ASP A 157 14.21 4.20 0.73
CA ASP A 157 15.48 4.27 0.03
C ASP A 157 15.29 4.01 -1.46
N VAL A 158 15.75 4.94 -2.29
CA VAL A 158 15.73 4.77 -3.74
C VAL A 158 16.74 3.72 -4.19
N GLU A 159 16.50 3.09 -5.35
CA GLU A 159 17.47 2.21 -5.98
C GLU A 159 18.82 2.93 -6.08
N ILE A 160 19.91 2.22 -5.76
CA ILE A 160 21.26 2.77 -5.85
C ILE A 160 21.46 3.38 -7.25
N PRO A 161 21.78 4.68 -7.36
CA PRO A 161 21.93 5.30 -8.68
C PRO A 161 23.06 4.66 -9.48
N ASP A 162 22.98 4.74 -10.79
CA ASP A 162 24.10 4.32 -11.65
C ASP A 162 25.31 5.21 -11.39
N ASP A 163 26.50 4.65 -11.58
CA ASP A 163 27.75 5.39 -11.45
C ASP A 163 27.75 6.60 -12.41
N ALA A 164 28.36 7.71 -11.99
CA ALA A 164 28.39 8.94 -12.79
C ALA A 164 29.14 8.75 -14.14
N ASP A 165 30.00 7.75 -14.22
CA ASP A 165 30.77 7.33 -15.39
C ASP A 165 30.28 6.00 -15.98
N ALA A 166 29.04 5.57 -15.65
CA ALA A 166 28.45 4.36 -16.16
C ALA A 166 28.39 4.36 -17.69
N VAL A 167 28.79 3.27 -18.31
CA VAL A 167 28.86 3.11 -19.75
C VAL A 167 27.49 2.70 -20.31
N ILE A 168 27.15 3.21 -21.48
CA ILE A 168 25.98 2.76 -22.26
C ILE A 168 26.39 1.54 -23.09
N VAL A 169 25.67 0.45 -22.99
CA VAL A 169 25.86 -0.74 -23.81
C VAL A 169 24.94 -0.69 -25.01
N ASP A 170 25.48 -0.40 -26.17
CA ASP A 170 24.69 -0.11 -27.37
C ASP A 170 24.64 -1.30 -28.37
N GLN A 171 25.67 -2.11 -28.45
CA GLN A 171 25.74 -3.25 -29.39
C GLN A 171 26.04 -4.53 -28.60
N VAL A 172 25.00 -5.30 -28.29
CA VAL A 172 25.11 -6.54 -27.54
C VAL A 172 25.03 -7.73 -28.53
N GLU A 173 26.08 -8.52 -28.62
CA GLU A 173 26.09 -9.77 -29.37
C GLU A 173 25.48 -10.92 -28.56
N GLY A 174 25.39 -10.76 -27.24
CA GLY A 174 24.80 -11.71 -26.31
C GLY A 174 25.82 -12.53 -25.54
N LYS A 175 27.05 -12.02 -25.36
CA LYS A 175 28.03 -12.61 -24.46
C LYS A 175 27.73 -12.26 -23.01
N VAL A 176 27.52 -13.27 -22.16
CA VAL A 176 27.27 -13.10 -20.72
C VAL A 176 28.24 -13.97 -19.93
N THR A 177 28.92 -13.38 -18.96
CA THR A 177 29.87 -14.10 -18.10
C THR A 177 29.60 -13.81 -16.62
N LEU A 178 29.51 -14.85 -15.82
CA LEU A 178 29.51 -14.77 -14.36
C LEU A 178 30.85 -15.25 -13.84
N LYS A 179 31.48 -14.45 -12.98
CA LYS A 179 32.82 -14.71 -12.44
C LYS A 179 32.73 -14.79 -10.93
N ASP A 180 32.84 -16.01 -10.41
CA ASP A 180 32.84 -16.28 -8.95
C ASP A 180 31.74 -15.56 -8.18
N VAL A 181 30.50 -15.67 -8.68
CA VAL A 181 29.36 -14.91 -8.18
C VAL A 181 28.81 -15.55 -6.93
N ASP A 182 28.75 -14.76 -5.85
CA ASP A 182 28.01 -15.07 -4.63
C ASP A 182 26.84 -14.13 -4.46
N PHE A 183 25.69 -14.69 -4.08
CA PHE A 183 24.50 -13.90 -3.78
C PHE A 183 23.58 -14.57 -2.77
N SER A 184 23.05 -13.75 -1.88
CA SER A 184 21.97 -14.11 -0.96
C SER A 184 21.10 -12.88 -0.66
N TYR A 185 19.80 -13.08 -0.47
CA TYR A 185 18.88 -12.01 -0.04
C TYR A 185 19.08 -11.62 1.41
N LEU A 186 19.46 -12.58 2.25
CA LEU A 186 19.75 -12.38 3.67
C LEU A 186 21.16 -12.90 3.97
N PRO A 187 21.93 -12.22 4.83
CA PRO A 187 23.33 -12.61 5.11
C PRO A 187 23.49 -14.04 5.65
N GLU A 188 22.46 -14.55 6.34
CA GLU A 188 22.48 -15.90 6.93
C GLU A 188 22.12 -17.02 5.95
N GLN A 189 21.56 -16.66 4.77
CA GLN A 189 21.12 -17.65 3.77
C GLN A 189 22.15 -17.75 2.64
N LYS A 190 22.67 -18.94 2.42
CA LYS A 190 23.49 -19.25 1.26
C LYS A 190 22.59 -19.68 0.12
N LEU A 191 22.57 -18.92 -0.99
CA LEU A 191 21.71 -19.21 -2.14
C LEU A 191 22.50 -19.51 -3.40
N ILE A 192 23.44 -18.63 -3.76
CA ILE A 192 24.35 -18.81 -4.89
C ILE A 192 25.77 -18.65 -4.34
N GLU A 193 26.63 -19.64 -4.54
CA GLU A 193 28.02 -19.64 -4.07
C GLU A 193 28.93 -20.03 -5.23
N HIS A 194 29.96 -19.21 -5.47
CA HIS A 194 31.03 -19.44 -6.45
C HIS A 194 30.55 -19.81 -7.85
N LEU A 195 29.44 -19.19 -8.29
CA LEU A 195 28.84 -19.48 -9.59
C LEU A 195 29.70 -18.89 -10.71
N ASN A 196 30.14 -19.77 -11.59
CA ASN A 196 30.86 -19.41 -12.80
C ASN A 196 30.07 -19.89 -14.02
N LEU A 197 29.84 -18.99 -14.99
CA LEU A 197 29.13 -19.29 -16.22
C LEU A 197 29.70 -18.44 -17.35
N ASP A 198 29.91 -19.04 -18.50
CA ASP A 198 30.34 -18.34 -19.72
C ASP A 198 29.38 -18.69 -20.86
N VAL A 199 28.63 -17.70 -21.31
CA VAL A 199 27.64 -17.80 -22.37
C VAL A 199 28.11 -17.06 -23.59
N LYS A 200 28.17 -17.77 -24.70
CA LYS A 200 28.59 -17.21 -25.99
C LYS A 200 27.40 -16.63 -26.76
N PRO A 201 27.65 -15.66 -27.67
CA PRO A 201 26.61 -15.15 -28.56
C PRO A 201 25.82 -16.26 -29.27
N GLY A 202 24.49 -16.14 -29.29
CA GLY A 202 23.60 -17.11 -29.92
C GLY A 202 23.44 -18.45 -29.19
N GLN A 203 24.05 -18.64 -28.02
CA GLN A 203 23.95 -19.88 -27.26
C GLN A 203 22.64 -19.95 -26.47
N THR A 204 21.96 -21.08 -26.51
CA THR A 204 20.80 -21.38 -25.66
C THR A 204 21.28 -22.15 -24.44
N ILE A 205 20.87 -21.67 -23.23
CA ILE A 205 21.22 -22.32 -21.97
C ILE A 205 19.94 -22.71 -21.24
N ALA A 206 19.91 -23.94 -20.71
CA ALA A 206 18.86 -24.40 -19.81
C ALA A 206 19.37 -24.38 -18.36
N ILE A 207 18.69 -23.63 -17.49
CA ILE A 207 18.96 -23.58 -16.06
C ILE A 207 17.99 -24.54 -15.38
N VAL A 208 18.50 -25.64 -14.83
CA VAL A 208 17.70 -26.69 -14.19
C VAL A 208 18.07 -26.85 -12.72
N GLY A 209 17.10 -27.22 -11.91
CA GLY A 209 17.29 -27.44 -10.48
C GLY A 209 15.97 -27.48 -9.72
N PRO A 210 15.97 -27.92 -8.45
CA PRO A 210 14.78 -27.95 -7.61
C PRO A 210 14.20 -26.57 -7.36
N THR A 211 12.96 -26.49 -6.87
CA THR A 211 12.37 -25.22 -6.44
C THR A 211 13.19 -24.62 -5.31
N GLY A 212 13.43 -23.31 -5.36
CA GLY A 212 14.21 -22.59 -4.34
C GLY A 212 15.73 -22.57 -4.56
N CYS A 213 16.27 -23.25 -5.59
CA CYS A 213 17.74 -23.27 -5.83
C CYS A 213 18.30 -22.00 -6.51
N GLY A 214 17.54 -20.91 -6.61
CA GLY A 214 18.03 -19.63 -7.14
C GLY A 214 17.88 -19.40 -8.63
N LYS A 215 17.13 -20.21 -9.41
CA LYS A 215 16.94 -20.02 -10.85
C LYS A 215 16.40 -18.63 -11.22
N THR A 216 15.33 -18.20 -10.58
CA THR A 216 14.75 -16.87 -10.77
C THR A 216 15.68 -15.77 -10.26
N THR A 217 16.39 -16.04 -9.16
CA THR A 217 17.39 -15.12 -8.61
C THR A 217 18.50 -14.84 -9.62
N LEU A 218 18.98 -15.86 -10.32
CA LEU A 218 19.99 -15.68 -11.35
C LEU A 218 19.51 -14.74 -12.47
N ILE A 219 18.25 -14.87 -12.90
CA ILE A 219 17.67 -13.96 -13.90
C ILE A 219 17.57 -12.54 -13.34
N ASN A 220 17.19 -12.38 -12.07
CA ASN A 220 17.14 -11.08 -11.41
C ASN A 220 18.52 -10.42 -11.32
N LEU A 221 19.58 -11.19 -11.11
CA LEU A 221 20.96 -10.69 -11.12
C LEU A 221 21.40 -10.24 -12.53
N LEU A 222 21.01 -10.98 -13.57
CA LEU A 222 21.31 -10.60 -14.96
C LEU A 222 20.62 -9.28 -15.35
N MET A 223 19.41 -9.04 -14.85
CA MET A 223 18.65 -7.79 -15.04
C MET A 223 19.09 -6.66 -14.11
N ARG A 224 20.06 -6.94 -13.20
CA ARG A 224 20.51 -6.03 -12.17
C ARG A 224 19.37 -5.46 -11.34
N PHE A 225 18.41 -6.32 -10.94
CA PHE A 225 17.44 -5.98 -9.88
C PHE A 225 18.10 -6.04 -8.50
N TYR A 226 19.20 -6.78 -8.40
CA TYR A 226 20.07 -6.86 -7.22
C TYR A 226 21.51 -6.87 -7.70
N ASP A 227 22.41 -6.24 -6.95
CA ASP A 227 23.84 -6.36 -7.15
C ASP A 227 24.36 -7.61 -6.41
N VAL A 228 25.36 -8.27 -6.94
CA VAL A 228 25.96 -9.47 -6.35
C VAL A 228 26.72 -9.13 -5.07
N ASN A 229 26.73 -10.06 -4.09
CA ASN A 229 27.49 -9.88 -2.85
C ASN A 229 29.01 -10.00 -3.07
N ALA A 230 29.42 -10.90 -3.98
CA ALA A 230 30.81 -11.04 -4.41
C ALA A 230 30.89 -11.51 -5.87
N GLY A 231 32.03 -11.37 -6.49
CA GLY A 231 32.23 -11.68 -7.90
C GLY A 231 31.70 -10.60 -8.84
N ALA A 232 31.45 -10.97 -10.09
CA ALA A 232 30.97 -10.05 -11.12
C ALA A 232 30.05 -10.74 -12.13
N VAL A 233 28.99 -10.04 -12.53
CA VAL A 233 28.18 -10.36 -13.71
C VAL A 233 28.61 -9.43 -14.83
N CYS A 234 28.99 -9.98 -15.97
CA CYS A 234 29.46 -9.18 -17.09
C CYS A 234 28.61 -9.44 -18.34
N VAL A 235 28.32 -8.37 -19.08
CA VAL A 235 27.73 -8.39 -20.42
C VAL A 235 28.74 -7.74 -21.38
N GLU A 236 29.07 -8.42 -22.48
CA GLU A 236 30.11 -7.97 -23.42
C GLU A 236 31.45 -7.64 -22.70
N ASP A 237 31.84 -8.48 -21.74
CA ASP A 237 33.01 -8.32 -20.87
C ASP A 237 32.97 -7.10 -19.91
N GLN A 238 31.90 -6.34 -19.88
CA GLN A 238 31.71 -5.21 -18.97
C GLN A 238 30.90 -5.64 -17.75
N ASP A 239 31.41 -5.31 -16.55
CA ASP A 239 30.65 -5.54 -15.31
C ASP A 239 29.41 -4.69 -15.32
N ILE A 240 28.24 -5.31 -15.13
CA ILE A 240 26.94 -4.64 -15.19
C ILE A 240 26.77 -3.54 -14.13
N ARG A 241 27.60 -3.53 -13.07
CA ARG A 241 27.61 -2.46 -12.06
C ARG A 241 28.09 -1.13 -12.63
N HIS A 242 28.93 -1.15 -13.65
CA HIS A 242 29.47 0.04 -14.33
C HIS A 242 28.75 0.36 -15.66
N VAL A 243 27.60 -0.28 -15.91
CA VAL A 243 26.73 -0.05 -17.06
C VAL A 243 25.46 0.64 -16.59
N THR A 244 24.89 1.54 -17.39
CA THR A 244 23.59 2.13 -17.07
C THR A 244 22.49 1.06 -17.11
N ARG A 245 21.63 1.01 -16.06
CA ARG A 245 20.54 0.02 -15.98
C ARG A 245 19.60 0.08 -17.17
N ASP A 246 19.32 1.28 -17.66
CA ASP A 246 18.44 1.48 -18.81
C ASP A 246 19.02 0.81 -20.06
N SER A 247 20.28 1.04 -20.38
CA SER A 247 20.91 0.41 -21.53
C SER A 247 21.06 -1.10 -21.38
N LEU A 248 21.35 -1.58 -20.16
CA LEU A 248 21.41 -3.00 -19.86
C LEU A 248 20.06 -3.67 -20.10
N ARG A 249 18.99 -3.13 -19.48
CA ARG A 249 17.63 -3.70 -19.53
C ARG A 249 17.01 -3.65 -20.92
N LEU A 250 17.33 -2.64 -21.74
CA LEU A 250 16.89 -2.56 -23.14
C LEU A 250 17.41 -3.73 -24.01
N ASN A 251 18.50 -4.36 -23.62
CA ASN A 251 19.07 -5.51 -24.33
C ASN A 251 18.51 -6.86 -23.89
N TYR A 252 17.61 -6.88 -22.88
CA TYR A 252 16.97 -8.10 -22.39
C TYR A 252 15.48 -8.15 -22.76
N GLY A 253 15.03 -9.31 -23.22
CA GLY A 253 13.60 -9.65 -23.27
C GLY A 253 13.30 -10.62 -22.15
N MET A 254 12.49 -10.20 -21.17
CA MET A 254 12.12 -11.02 -20.03
C MET A 254 10.71 -11.58 -20.19
N VAL A 255 10.59 -12.91 -20.15
CA VAL A 255 9.28 -13.61 -20.10
C VAL A 255 9.12 -14.22 -18.72
N LEU A 256 8.18 -13.69 -17.94
CA LEU A 256 7.89 -14.15 -16.60
C LEU A 256 6.94 -15.35 -16.62
N GLN A 257 6.96 -16.14 -15.55
CA GLN A 257 6.01 -17.23 -15.35
C GLN A 257 4.59 -16.69 -15.14
N ASP A 258 4.47 -15.63 -14.36
CA ASP A 258 3.23 -14.87 -14.17
C ASP A 258 3.26 -13.65 -15.10
N THR A 259 2.57 -13.78 -16.23
CA THR A 259 2.46 -12.70 -17.22
C THR A 259 1.45 -11.67 -16.77
N TRP A 260 1.86 -10.41 -16.68
CA TRP A 260 0.98 -9.28 -16.42
C TRP A 260 0.56 -8.63 -17.74
N LEU A 261 -0.74 -8.39 -17.89
CA LEU A 261 -1.31 -7.68 -19.03
C LEU A 261 -2.09 -6.46 -18.52
N LYS A 262 -1.80 -5.31 -19.10
CA LYS A 262 -2.50 -4.06 -18.82
C LYS A 262 -3.90 -4.10 -19.41
N ALA A 263 -4.89 -3.59 -18.68
CA ALA A 263 -6.21 -3.33 -19.25
C ALA A 263 -6.09 -2.37 -20.46
N GLY A 264 -6.61 -2.79 -21.59
CA GLY A 264 -6.48 -2.06 -22.86
C GLY A 264 -6.56 -3.01 -24.05
N THR A 265 -6.13 -2.59 -25.23
CA THR A 265 -6.12 -3.43 -26.43
C THR A 265 -4.92 -4.39 -26.45
N ILE A 266 -5.05 -5.47 -27.22
CA ILE A 266 -3.90 -6.38 -27.48
C ILE A 266 -2.79 -5.60 -28.19
N ARG A 267 -3.10 -4.69 -29.10
CA ARG A 267 -2.15 -3.78 -29.76
C ARG A 267 -1.32 -3.01 -28.74
N GLU A 268 -1.97 -2.34 -27.79
CA GLU A 268 -1.30 -1.54 -26.74
C GLU A 268 -0.38 -2.40 -25.87
N ASN A 269 -0.79 -3.61 -25.56
CA ASN A 269 0.03 -4.55 -24.76
C ASN A 269 1.27 -5.01 -25.54
N ILE A 270 1.15 -5.34 -26.84
CA ILE A 270 2.30 -5.76 -27.65
C ILE A 270 3.27 -4.59 -27.88
N CYS A 271 2.75 -3.38 -28.10
CA CYS A 271 3.58 -2.20 -28.33
C CYS A 271 4.10 -1.55 -27.04
N MET A 272 3.83 -2.12 -25.85
CA MET A 272 4.28 -1.53 -24.57
C MET A 272 5.81 -1.36 -24.51
N GLY A 273 6.58 -2.31 -25.05
CA GLY A 273 8.05 -2.23 -25.11
C GLY A 273 8.60 -1.25 -26.17
N LYS A 274 7.79 -0.89 -27.17
CA LYS A 274 8.13 0.06 -28.24
C LYS A 274 6.86 0.81 -28.66
N PRO A 275 6.50 1.91 -27.97
CA PRO A 275 5.25 2.63 -28.22
C PRO A 275 5.09 3.19 -29.63
N ASP A 276 6.18 3.45 -30.32
CA ASP A 276 6.28 3.95 -31.71
C ASP A 276 6.43 2.83 -32.76
N ALA A 277 6.20 1.57 -32.36
CA ALA A 277 6.26 0.44 -33.30
C ALA A 277 5.25 0.57 -34.43
N THR A 278 5.72 0.31 -35.65
CA THR A 278 4.80 0.27 -36.81
C THR A 278 3.89 -0.96 -36.75
N GLU A 279 2.82 -0.94 -37.54
CA GLU A 279 1.90 -2.10 -37.59
C GLU A 279 2.60 -3.36 -38.11
N GLU A 280 3.52 -3.20 -39.08
CA GLU A 280 4.31 -4.30 -39.61
C GLU A 280 5.24 -4.92 -38.55
N GLU A 281 5.91 -4.09 -37.75
CA GLU A 281 6.76 -4.53 -36.64
C GLU A 281 5.95 -5.29 -35.57
N MET A 282 4.81 -4.75 -35.18
CA MET A 282 3.89 -5.39 -34.22
C MET A 282 3.42 -6.76 -34.73
N ILE A 283 2.98 -6.84 -36.01
CA ILE A 283 2.55 -8.09 -36.62
C ILE A 283 3.71 -9.08 -36.74
N ALA A 284 4.92 -8.61 -37.08
CA ALA A 284 6.10 -9.46 -37.15
C ALA A 284 6.44 -10.07 -35.78
N ALA A 285 6.41 -9.26 -34.72
CA ALA A 285 6.60 -9.74 -33.34
C ALA A 285 5.55 -10.78 -32.95
N ALA A 286 4.25 -10.50 -33.21
CA ALA A 286 3.18 -11.42 -32.94
C ALA A 286 3.26 -12.73 -33.73
N LYS A 287 3.82 -12.72 -34.95
CA LYS A 287 4.10 -13.93 -35.73
C LYS A 287 5.26 -14.72 -35.15
N ALA A 288 6.31 -14.03 -34.72
CA ALA A 288 7.50 -14.67 -34.15
C ALA A 288 7.18 -15.47 -32.88
N CYS A 289 6.28 -14.95 -32.04
CA CYS A 289 5.82 -15.65 -30.82
C CYS A 289 4.54 -16.52 -31.05
N HIS A 290 4.13 -16.75 -32.29
CA HIS A 290 2.93 -17.51 -32.69
C HIS A 290 1.60 -16.95 -32.17
N ALA A 291 1.55 -15.70 -31.71
CA ALA A 291 0.34 -15.05 -31.22
C ALA A 291 -0.61 -14.59 -32.34
N HIS A 292 -0.09 -14.20 -33.51
CA HIS A 292 -0.87 -13.67 -34.64
C HIS A 292 -2.06 -14.56 -35.04
N GLY A 293 -1.88 -15.89 -35.01
CA GLY A 293 -2.91 -16.83 -35.43
C GLY A 293 -4.16 -16.84 -34.57
N PHE A 294 -4.01 -16.71 -33.23
CA PHE A 294 -5.17 -16.64 -32.36
C PHE A 294 -5.76 -15.22 -32.30
N ILE A 295 -4.92 -14.18 -32.35
CA ILE A 295 -5.38 -12.78 -32.34
C ILE A 295 -6.33 -12.53 -33.53
N LYS A 296 -5.98 -12.97 -34.73
CA LYS A 296 -6.84 -12.83 -35.90
C LYS A 296 -8.20 -13.55 -35.83
N ARG A 297 -8.35 -14.50 -34.92
CA ARG A 297 -9.61 -15.20 -34.70
C ARG A 297 -10.54 -14.52 -33.69
N LEU A 298 -10.05 -13.51 -32.99
CA LEU A 298 -10.86 -12.66 -32.12
C LEU A 298 -11.71 -11.70 -33.00
N SER A 299 -12.88 -11.29 -32.47
CA SER A 299 -13.83 -10.42 -33.20
C SER A 299 -13.19 -9.13 -33.70
N ASP A 300 -12.38 -8.50 -32.87
CA ASP A 300 -11.75 -7.20 -33.14
C ASP A 300 -10.23 -7.33 -33.39
N GLY A 301 -9.73 -8.56 -33.53
CA GLY A 301 -8.32 -8.82 -33.80
C GLY A 301 -7.39 -8.14 -32.79
N TYR A 302 -6.43 -7.35 -33.27
CA TYR A 302 -5.48 -6.60 -32.42
C TYR A 302 -6.13 -5.50 -31.58
N ASP A 303 -7.30 -5.02 -31.95
CA ASP A 303 -8.03 -3.98 -31.23
C ASP A 303 -9.00 -4.57 -30.18
N THR A 304 -8.97 -5.90 -29.99
CA THR A 304 -9.70 -6.58 -28.91
C THR A 304 -9.25 -6.03 -27.56
N VAL A 305 -10.22 -5.53 -26.77
CA VAL A 305 -9.98 -5.03 -25.43
C VAL A 305 -9.92 -6.19 -24.45
N ILE A 306 -8.84 -6.24 -23.67
CA ILE A 306 -8.63 -7.18 -22.57
C ILE A 306 -8.70 -6.47 -21.24
N GLY A 307 -9.30 -7.10 -20.23
CA GLY A 307 -9.29 -6.60 -18.85
C GLY A 307 -7.94 -6.79 -18.16
N GLU A 308 -7.85 -6.35 -16.93
CA GLU A 308 -6.67 -6.62 -16.09
C GLU A 308 -6.36 -8.12 -16.09
N ASP A 309 -5.07 -8.43 -16.14
CA ASP A 309 -4.56 -9.82 -16.21
C ASP A 309 -5.10 -10.62 -17.39
N GLY A 310 -5.63 -9.99 -18.44
CA GLY A 310 -6.07 -10.64 -19.65
C GLY A 310 -7.18 -11.66 -19.44
N GLY A 311 -8.18 -11.37 -18.58
CA GLY A 311 -9.19 -12.27 -18.05
C GLY A 311 -9.89 -13.22 -19.05
N SER A 312 -10.00 -12.84 -20.34
CA SER A 312 -10.60 -13.66 -21.40
C SER A 312 -9.61 -14.57 -22.15
N LEU A 313 -8.30 -14.41 -21.90
CA LEU A 313 -7.24 -15.16 -22.56
C LEU A 313 -6.81 -16.37 -21.71
N SER A 314 -6.49 -17.49 -22.39
CA SER A 314 -5.87 -18.63 -21.69
C SER A 314 -4.44 -18.28 -21.25
N GLN A 315 -3.90 -18.98 -20.24
CA GLN A 315 -2.52 -18.76 -19.76
C GLN A 315 -1.47 -18.90 -20.87
N GLY A 316 -1.69 -19.81 -21.83
CA GLY A 316 -0.79 -19.94 -22.98
C GLY A 316 -0.92 -18.83 -24.03
N GLN A 317 -2.02 -18.09 -24.03
CA GLN A 317 -2.23 -16.93 -24.92
C GLN A 317 -1.65 -15.65 -24.32
N LYS A 318 -1.64 -15.55 -22.98
CA LYS A 318 -1.02 -14.44 -22.27
C LYS A 318 0.48 -14.45 -22.44
#